data_30bbbe0131fe43d8ca85dfd07659e9f2
#
_entry.id   30bbbe0131fe43d8ca85dfd07659e9f2
#
_cell.length_a   1.000
_cell.length_b   1.000
_cell.length_c   1.000
_cell.angle_alpha   90.00
_cell.angle_beta   90.00
_cell.angle_gamma   90.00
#
_symmetry.space_group_name_H-M   'P 1'
#
loop_
_entity.id
_entity.type
_entity.pdbx_description
1 polymer ?
#
loop_
_entity_poly.entity_id
_entity_poly.type
_entity_poly.pdbx_seq_one_letter_code
_entity_poly.pdbx_strand_id
1 'polypeptide(L)'
;MDNRERVIRLWFDMWLTKKDLGISDIFSNNAIYIESWGPEYHGIKKIILWFEEWNTRGTVLQWDIKQFFHKDNQTIVEWYFKNKMDDGNVEAFDGISLIEWTPDDKIALLKEFGCNENRYDPYKDGTIPHFRDENAKWF
;
A
#
# COMPACT_ATOMS: atom_id res chain seq x y z
N MET A 1 -17.55 6.66 12.87
CA MET A 1 -16.56 6.12 11.89
C MET A 1 -16.52 4.62 12.04
N ASP A 2 -16.56 3.91 10.94
CA ASP A 2 -16.42 2.46 10.92
C ASP A 2 -15.07 2.03 11.53
N ASN A 3 -15.07 0.99 12.37
CA ASN A 3 -13.84 0.55 13.03
C ASN A 3 -12.77 0.07 12.05
N ARG A 4 -13.17 -0.60 10.97
CA ARG A 4 -12.23 -1.07 9.93
C ARG A 4 -11.57 0.10 9.22
N GLU A 5 -12.33 1.13 8.89
CA GLU A 5 -11.78 2.36 8.28
C GLU A 5 -10.83 3.07 9.22
N ARG A 6 -11.15 3.11 10.51
CA ARG A 6 -10.26 3.70 11.53
C ARG A 6 -8.94 2.94 11.62
N VAL A 7 -8.97 1.62 11.59
CA VAL A 7 -7.76 0.76 11.61
C VAL A 7 -6.90 1.02 10.37
N ILE A 8 -7.50 1.13 9.19
CA ILE A 8 -6.79 1.41 7.95
C ILE A 8 -6.14 2.79 8.00
N ARG A 9 -6.86 3.81 8.46
CA ARG A 9 -6.32 5.16 8.63
C ARG A 9 -5.15 5.18 9.59
N LEU A 10 -5.24 4.44 10.69
CA LEU A 10 -4.16 4.32 11.66
C LEU A 10 -2.91 3.69 11.04
N TRP A 11 -3.08 2.64 10.23
CA TRP A 11 -1.97 2.00 9.53
C TRP A 11 -1.25 2.99 8.60
N PHE A 12 -1.99 3.77 7.82
CA PHE A 12 -1.42 4.78 6.94
C PHE A 12 -0.71 5.89 7.73
N ASP A 13 -1.29 6.31 8.85
CA ASP A 13 -0.68 7.31 9.73
C ASP A 13 0.65 6.85 10.33
N MET A 14 0.80 5.56 10.61
CA MET A 14 2.07 5.01 11.08
C MET A 14 3.19 5.24 10.06
N TRP A 15 2.91 5.05 8.78
CA TRP A 15 3.89 5.29 7.71
C TRP A 15 4.18 6.77 7.52
N LEU A 16 3.17 7.61 7.58
CA LEU A 16 3.32 9.06 7.43
C LEU A 16 4.12 9.68 8.59
N THR A 17 4.01 9.12 9.78
CA THR A 17 4.70 9.62 10.99
C THR A 17 5.98 8.85 11.34
N LYS A 18 6.26 7.74 10.66
CA LYS A 18 7.36 6.81 10.97
C LYS A 18 7.26 6.24 12.39
N LYS A 19 6.06 6.03 12.89
CA LYS A 19 5.83 5.56 14.26
C LYS A 19 4.95 4.33 14.27
N ASP A 20 5.37 3.31 15.01
CA ASP A 20 4.52 2.19 15.36
C ASP A 20 3.52 2.65 16.41
N LEU A 21 2.28 2.86 15.99
CA LEU A 21 1.18 3.30 16.86
C LEU A 21 0.28 2.11 17.24
N GLY A 22 0.80 0.90 17.15
CA GLY A 22 0.11 -0.32 17.52
C GLY A 22 -0.06 -1.33 16.39
N ILE A 23 1.01 -1.62 15.65
CA ILE A 23 0.99 -2.66 14.61
C ILE A 23 0.47 -3.98 15.19
N SER A 24 0.93 -4.35 16.39
CA SER A 24 0.51 -5.58 17.05
C SER A 24 -0.95 -5.59 17.48
N ASP A 25 -1.61 -4.44 17.53
CA ASP A 25 -3.02 -4.34 17.89
C ASP A 25 -3.95 -4.39 16.67
N ILE A 26 -3.46 -4.05 15.48
CA ILE A 26 -4.30 -3.99 14.27
C ILE A 26 -4.11 -5.17 13.32
N PHE A 27 -3.00 -5.90 13.40
CA PHE A 27 -2.75 -7.11 12.61
C PHE A 27 -2.90 -8.36 13.47
N SER A 28 -3.42 -9.43 12.89
CA SER A 28 -3.42 -10.74 13.56
C SER A 28 -1.99 -11.31 13.61
N ASN A 29 -1.73 -12.22 14.54
CA ASN A 29 -0.39 -12.77 14.75
C ASN A 29 0.20 -13.45 13.49
N ASN A 30 -0.64 -14.07 12.69
CA ASN A 30 -0.25 -14.77 11.46
C ASN A 30 -0.66 -14.01 10.20
N ALA A 31 -0.84 -12.69 10.30
CA ALA A 31 -1.20 -11.84 9.17
C ALA A 31 -0.17 -11.95 8.04
N ILE A 32 -0.65 -11.80 6.82
CA ILE A 32 0.20 -11.76 5.62
C ILE A 32 0.02 -10.40 4.96
N TYR A 33 1.14 -9.73 4.67
CA TYR A 33 1.17 -8.47 3.94
C TYR A 33 1.88 -8.67 2.61
N ILE A 34 1.24 -8.32 1.51
CA ILE A 34 1.77 -8.51 0.15
C ILE A 34 1.90 -7.15 -0.52
N GLU A 35 3.12 -6.74 -0.85
CA GLU A 35 3.36 -5.53 -1.62
C GLU A 35 3.06 -5.77 -3.11
N SER A 36 2.62 -4.74 -3.81
CA SER A 36 2.21 -4.82 -5.21
C SER A 36 3.32 -5.30 -6.16
N TRP A 37 4.59 -5.08 -5.81
CA TRP A 37 5.73 -5.46 -6.66
C TRP A 37 6.34 -6.81 -6.29
N GLY A 38 5.77 -7.56 -5.31
CA GLY A 38 6.08 -8.95 -5.05
C GLY A 38 6.47 -9.38 -3.65
N PRO A 39 7.10 -8.58 -2.80
CA PRO A 39 7.49 -9.00 -1.45
C PRO A 39 6.30 -9.37 -0.59
N GLU A 40 6.44 -10.45 0.17
CA GLU A 40 5.43 -10.91 1.12
C GLU A 40 6.07 -11.00 2.52
N TYR A 41 5.32 -10.54 3.51
CA TYR A 41 5.74 -10.58 4.90
C TYR A 41 4.76 -11.46 5.67
N HIS A 42 5.28 -12.55 6.24
CA HIS A 42 4.49 -13.58 6.90
C HIS A 42 4.59 -13.44 8.41
N GLY A 43 3.48 -13.06 9.02
CA GLY A 43 3.36 -12.89 10.46
C GLY A 43 3.69 -11.48 10.93
N ILE A 44 3.12 -11.13 12.07
CA ILE A 44 3.21 -9.78 12.64
C ILE A 44 4.66 -9.35 12.91
N LYS A 45 5.53 -10.28 13.31
CA LYS A 45 6.95 -9.98 13.58
C LYS A 45 7.67 -9.53 12.31
N LYS A 46 7.38 -10.16 11.17
CA LYS A 46 7.99 -9.79 9.89
C LYS A 46 7.46 -8.47 9.38
N ILE A 47 6.18 -8.19 9.59
CA ILE A 47 5.57 -6.90 9.25
C ILE A 47 6.23 -5.77 10.04
N ILE A 48 6.48 -5.97 11.35
CA ILE A 48 7.16 -4.99 12.19
C ILE A 48 8.61 -4.79 11.74
N LEU A 49 9.35 -5.88 11.46
CA LEU A 49 10.73 -5.79 10.97
C LEU A 49 10.81 -5.02 9.66
N TRP A 50 9.92 -5.29 8.74
CA TRP A 50 9.84 -4.57 7.47
C TRP A 50 9.53 -3.08 7.69
N PHE A 51 8.55 -2.76 8.51
CA PHE A 51 8.19 -1.38 8.86
C PHE A 51 9.40 -0.62 9.41
N GLU A 52 10.11 -1.20 10.38
CA GLU A 52 11.26 -0.57 11.00
C GLU A 52 12.41 -0.38 10.00
N GLU A 53 12.75 -1.41 9.24
CA GLU A 53 13.85 -1.36 8.27
C GLU A 53 13.58 -0.34 7.16
N TRP A 54 12.39 -0.41 6.54
CA TRP A 54 12.04 0.50 5.44
C TRP A 54 12.13 1.97 5.87
N ASN A 55 11.66 2.29 7.06
CA ASN A 55 11.66 3.66 7.59
C ASN A 55 13.07 4.17 7.96
N THR A 56 14.08 3.31 7.95
CA THR A 56 15.49 3.76 8.09
C THR A 56 16.07 4.29 6.78
N ARG A 57 15.47 3.99 5.63
CA ARG A 57 16.01 4.36 4.31
C ARG A 57 15.03 5.09 3.41
N GLY A 58 13.81 5.31 3.85
CA GLY A 58 12.79 6.00 3.05
C GLY A 58 11.81 6.79 3.90
N THR A 59 11.06 7.66 3.24
CA THR A 59 10.02 8.49 3.86
C THR A 59 8.78 8.45 2.99
N VAL A 60 7.64 8.10 3.58
CA VAL A 60 6.34 8.23 2.92
C VAL A 60 5.92 9.68 2.97
N LEU A 61 5.82 10.33 1.81
CA LEU A 61 5.44 11.74 1.70
C LEU A 61 3.93 11.94 1.70
N GLN A 62 3.21 11.03 1.04
CA GLN A 62 1.75 11.05 0.94
C GLN A 62 1.23 9.63 0.91
N TRP A 63 0.09 9.41 1.55
CA TRP A 63 -0.71 8.21 1.40
C TRP A 63 -2.16 8.61 1.63
N ASP A 64 -2.81 9.07 0.57
CA ASP A 64 -4.13 9.68 0.63
C ASP A 64 -5.19 8.65 0.32
N ILE A 65 -6.13 8.49 1.23
CA ILE A 65 -7.29 7.60 1.05
C ILE A 65 -8.34 8.33 0.22
N LYS A 66 -8.82 7.68 -0.86
CA LYS A 66 -9.88 8.22 -1.70
C LYS A 66 -11.24 7.69 -1.29
N GLN A 67 -11.37 6.37 -1.10
CA GLN A 67 -12.63 5.75 -0.71
C GLN A 67 -12.43 4.32 -0.23
N PHE A 68 -13.47 3.80 0.43
CA PHE A 68 -13.53 2.43 0.93
C PHE A 68 -14.69 1.67 0.30
N PHE A 69 -14.50 0.37 0.10
CA PHE A 69 -15.57 -0.57 -0.28
C PHE A 69 -15.53 -1.74 0.69
N HIS A 70 -16.67 -2.05 1.30
CA HIS A 70 -16.78 -3.15 2.26
C HIS A 70 -17.70 -4.23 1.71
N LYS A 71 -17.29 -5.48 1.87
CA LYS A 71 -18.13 -6.64 1.56
C LYS A 71 -17.74 -7.79 2.49
N ASP A 72 -18.69 -8.24 3.31
CA ASP A 72 -18.48 -9.36 4.25
C ASP A 72 -17.27 -9.08 5.16
N ASN A 73 -16.27 -9.97 5.15
CA ASN A 73 -15.03 -9.80 5.94
C ASN A 73 -13.92 -9.12 5.14
N GLN A 74 -14.25 -8.40 4.08
CA GLN A 74 -13.27 -7.76 3.21
C GLN A 74 -13.51 -6.26 3.10
N THR A 75 -12.41 -5.53 2.91
CA THR A 75 -12.42 -4.10 2.61
C THR A 75 -11.43 -3.83 1.48
N ILE A 76 -11.85 -2.99 0.52
CA ILE A 76 -10.95 -2.41 -0.46
C ILE A 76 -10.83 -0.93 -0.14
N VAL A 77 -9.60 -0.43 -0.06
CA VAL A 77 -9.31 0.99 0.08
C VAL A 77 -8.56 1.47 -1.15
N GLU A 78 -9.06 2.51 -1.79
CA GLU A 78 -8.40 3.16 -2.92
C GLU A 78 -7.58 4.33 -2.40
N TRP A 79 -6.35 4.49 -2.90
CA TRP A 79 -5.41 5.49 -2.38
C TRP A 79 -4.44 6.00 -3.44
N TYR A 80 -3.77 7.11 -3.12
CA TYR A 80 -2.60 7.64 -3.80
C TYR A 80 -1.42 7.58 -2.86
N PHE A 81 -0.25 7.14 -3.37
CA PHE A 81 0.97 6.95 -2.57
C PHE A 81 2.15 7.66 -3.21
N LYS A 82 2.99 8.27 -2.37
CA LYS A 82 4.24 8.89 -2.80
C LYS A 82 5.29 8.72 -1.72
N ASN A 83 6.49 8.31 -2.10
CA ASN A 83 7.62 8.20 -1.19
C ASN A 83 8.87 8.87 -1.76
N LYS A 84 9.86 9.06 -0.88
CA LYS A 84 11.21 9.47 -1.23
C LYS A 84 12.19 8.60 -0.45
N MET A 85 13.11 7.95 -1.16
CA MET A 85 14.17 7.17 -0.55
C MET A 85 15.38 8.07 -0.23
N ASP A 86 16.25 7.60 0.68
CA ASP A 86 17.45 8.37 1.10
C ASP A 86 18.44 8.59 -0.05
N ASP A 87 18.41 7.75 -1.09
CA ASP A 87 19.21 7.94 -2.31
C ASP A 87 18.64 9.01 -3.25
N GLY A 88 17.53 9.64 -2.87
CA GLY A 88 16.84 10.66 -3.65
C GLY A 88 15.79 10.15 -4.62
N ASN A 89 15.64 8.82 -4.76
CA ASN A 89 14.64 8.23 -5.64
C ASN A 89 13.23 8.51 -5.10
N VAL A 90 12.34 8.99 -5.98
CA VAL A 90 10.93 9.27 -5.65
C VAL A 90 10.05 8.33 -6.45
N GLU A 91 9.11 7.67 -5.77
CA GLU A 91 8.10 6.85 -6.40
C GLU A 91 6.71 7.36 -6.05
N ALA A 92 5.80 7.33 -7.04
CA ALA A 92 4.42 7.73 -6.82
C ALA A 92 3.51 6.89 -7.72
N PHE A 93 2.40 6.42 -7.16
CA PHE A 93 1.43 5.62 -7.90
C PHE A 93 0.08 5.59 -7.20
N ASP A 94 -0.97 5.31 -7.97
CA ASP A 94 -2.30 5.01 -7.44
C ASP A 94 -2.40 3.54 -7.13
N GLY A 95 -3.28 3.18 -6.22
CA GLY A 95 -3.50 1.76 -5.94
C GLY A 95 -4.73 1.49 -5.11
N ILE A 96 -4.88 0.21 -4.84
CA ILE A 96 -5.86 -0.29 -3.87
C ILE A 96 -5.18 -1.32 -2.97
N SER A 97 -5.69 -1.43 -1.76
CA SER A 97 -5.39 -2.55 -0.87
C SER A 97 -6.63 -3.40 -0.68
N LEU A 98 -6.49 -4.71 -0.86
CA LEU A 98 -7.51 -5.69 -0.49
C LEU A 98 -7.18 -6.20 0.91
N ILE A 99 -8.11 -6.04 1.83
CA ILE A 99 -7.93 -6.41 3.23
C ILE A 99 -8.95 -7.47 3.62
N GLU A 100 -8.48 -8.53 4.24
CA GLU A 100 -9.33 -9.54 4.87
C GLU A 100 -9.21 -9.40 6.38
N TRP A 101 -10.36 -9.44 7.06
CA TRP A 101 -10.46 -9.20 8.50
C TRP A 101 -10.71 -10.50 9.27
N THR A 102 -10.15 -10.56 10.49
CA THR A 102 -10.55 -11.57 11.47
C THR A 102 -11.92 -11.21 12.05
N PRO A 103 -12.58 -12.15 12.77
CA PRO A 103 -13.88 -11.85 13.40
C PRO A 103 -13.84 -10.68 14.39
N ASP A 104 -12.69 -10.39 14.99
CA ASP A 104 -12.49 -9.26 15.90
C ASP A 104 -11.87 -8.01 15.23
N ASP A 105 -12.02 -7.92 13.90
CA ASP A 105 -11.57 -6.77 13.10
C ASP A 105 -10.07 -6.46 13.18
N LYS A 106 -9.26 -7.52 13.19
CA LYS A 106 -7.82 -7.40 12.93
C LYS A 106 -7.53 -7.76 11.48
N ILE A 107 -6.49 -7.17 10.92
CA ILE A 107 -6.08 -7.46 9.54
C ILE A 107 -5.44 -8.85 9.51
N ALA A 108 -6.06 -9.77 8.77
CA ALA A 108 -5.54 -11.11 8.53
C ALA A 108 -4.70 -11.19 7.25
N LEU A 109 -5.08 -10.40 6.24
CA LEU A 109 -4.36 -10.30 4.98
C LEU A 109 -4.52 -8.89 4.44
N LEU A 110 -3.42 -8.33 3.94
CA LEU A 110 -3.45 -7.09 3.18
C LEU A 110 -2.63 -7.28 1.91
N LYS A 111 -3.27 -7.08 0.76
CA LYS A 111 -2.64 -7.24 -0.54
C LYS A 111 -2.79 -5.95 -1.33
N GLU A 112 -1.67 -5.41 -1.80
CA GLU A 112 -1.62 -4.17 -2.56
C GLU A 112 -1.61 -4.42 -4.06
N PHE A 113 -2.33 -3.56 -4.79
CA PHE A 113 -2.32 -3.51 -6.26
C PHE A 113 -2.03 -2.06 -6.65
N GLY A 114 -1.04 -1.88 -7.51
CA GLY A 114 -0.64 -0.54 -7.91
C GLY A 114 -0.91 -0.26 -9.39
N CYS A 115 -0.99 1.02 -9.72
CA CYS A 115 -1.16 1.51 -11.08
C CYS A 115 -0.18 2.67 -11.31
N ASN A 116 0.59 2.58 -12.38
CA ASN A 116 1.56 3.62 -12.73
C ASN A 116 0.84 4.95 -12.96
N GLU A 117 1.34 6.04 -12.36
CA GLU A 117 0.78 7.37 -12.56
C GLU A 117 1.21 8.01 -13.89
N ASN A 118 2.30 7.54 -14.49
CA ASN A 118 2.82 8.02 -15.78
C ASN A 118 2.02 7.41 -16.94
N ARG A 119 0.73 7.68 -16.96
CA ARG A 119 -0.18 7.20 -17.99
C ARG A 119 -0.03 8.02 -19.26
N TYR A 120 -0.17 7.36 -20.42
CA TYR A 120 -0.06 7.99 -21.72
C TYR A 120 -0.91 7.25 -22.73
N ASP A 121 -1.21 7.92 -23.84
CA ASP A 121 -1.93 7.33 -24.95
C ASP A 121 -0.94 6.92 -26.06
N PRO A 122 -0.74 5.61 -26.31
CA PRO A 122 0.17 5.16 -27.37
C PRO A 122 -0.29 5.58 -28.77
N TYR A 123 -1.56 5.89 -28.93
CA TYR A 123 -2.15 6.26 -30.22
C TYR A 123 -2.42 7.76 -30.36
N LYS A 124 -1.76 8.58 -29.55
CA LYS A 124 -1.93 10.02 -29.53
C LYS A 124 -1.75 10.67 -30.93
N ASP A 125 -0.82 10.12 -31.72
CA ASP A 125 -0.43 10.69 -33.01
C ASP A 125 -1.03 9.94 -34.22
N GLY A 126 -1.96 9.01 -34.00
CA GLY A 126 -2.64 8.30 -35.09
C GLY A 126 -2.87 6.82 -34.82
N THR A 127 -2.75 6.00 -35.87
CA THR A 127 -3.10 4.58 -35.84
C THR A 127 -1.91 3.66 -35.58
N ILE A 128 -0.70 4.21 -35.54
CA ILE A 128 0.52 3.46 -35.22
C ILE A 128 0.89 3.78 -33.77
N PRO A 129 0.92 2.77 -32.87
CA PRO A 129 1.19 3.02 -31.46
C PRO A 129 2.66 3.32 -31.22
N HIS A 130 2.91 4.22 -30.27
CA HIS A 130 4.24 4.53 -29.75
C HIS A 130 4.26 4.19 -28.27
N PHE A 131 4.86 3.06 -27.91
CA PHE A 131 5.01 2.64 -26.51
C PHE A 131 6.35 3.17 -25.97
N ARG A 132 6.32 3.62 -24.71
CA ARG A 132 7.54 3.97 -24.00
C ARG A 132 8.33 2.70 -23.70
N ASP A 133 9.65 2.77 -23.87
CA ASP A 133 10.54 1.72 -23.40
C ASP A 133 10.75 1.95 -21.91
N GLU A 134 9.87 1.38 -21.13
CA GLU A 134 9.96 1.42 -19.68
C GLU A 134 10.34 0.05 -19.16
N ASN A 135 11.40 -0.01 -18.35
CA ASN A 135 11.57 -1.14 -17.44
C ASN A 135 10.33 -1.15 -16.56
N ALA A 136 9.41 -2.03 -16.87
CA ALA A 136 8.12 -2.04 -16.23
C ALA A 136 8.27 -2.19 -14.72
N LYS A 137 7.93 -1.13 -14.00
CA LYS A 137 7.70 -1.22 -12.57
C LYS A 137 6.26 -1.65 -12.37
N TRP A 138 6.10 -2.82 -11.83
CA TRP A 138 4.81 -3.34 -11.42
C TRP A 138 4.54 -2.86 -10.00
N PHE A 139 3.65 -1.92 -9.87
CA PHE A 139 3.30 -1.40 -8.54
C PHE A 139 2.21 -2.22 -7.88
#